data_a310c65377c2ae689ba4555d9969ab12
#
_entry.id   a310c65377c2ae689ba4555d9969ab12
#
_cell.length_a   1.000
_cell.length_b   1.000
_cell.length_c   1.000
_cell.angle_alpha   90.00
_cell.angle_beta   90.00
_cell.angle_gamma   90.00
#
_symmetry.space_group_name_H-M   'P 1'
#
loop_
_entity.id
_entity.type
_entity.pdbx_description
1 polymer ?
#
loop_
_entity_poly.entity_id
_entity_poly.type
_entity_poly.pdbx_seq_one_letter_code
_entity_poly.pdbx_strand_id
1 'polypeptide(L)'
;RKLIEASIAVYGAETYASLYGEILPIDAARVVASSPGQHFSLAGRGLEILHTPGHALHHQAIFDHHSRGIFTGDTFGLSYREFDVDGRALALPTTTPTQFDPDQLVDSIRRILALQPQAAYFTHYGEVRDLVRIGADLERQIGEYVRIARSHAALDAESARQAIRTDLAAFLRDEVRRHGCRLSGAEVDGLLENDVALNTDGLLVWLSRRKS
;
A
#
# COMPACT_ATOMS: atom_id res chain seq x y z
N ARG A 1 19.62 -0.34 9.24
CA ARG A 1 20.62 -0.96 8.36
C ARG A 1 19.96 -1.94 7.41
N LYS A 2 19.26 -2.99 7.89
CA LYS A 2 18.60 -4.00 7.03
C LYS A 2 17.58 -3.42 6.03
N LEU A 3 16.82 -2.40 6.43
CA LEU A 3 15.86 -1.75 5.54
C LEU A 3 16.58 -0.99 4.41
N ILE A 4 17.66 -0.29 4.72
CA ILE A 4 18.49 0.41 3.73
C ILE A 4 19.06 -0.60 2.71
N GLU A 5 19.63 -1.70 3.19
CA GLU A 5 20.19 -2.77 2.34
C GLU A 5 19.11 -3.38 1.43
N ALA A 6 17.90 -3.62 1.97
CA ALA A 6 16.76 -4.12 1.19
C ALA A 6 16.28 -3.10 0.14
N SER A 7 16.21 -1.81 0.48
CA SER A 7 15.83 -0.75 -0.46
C SER A 7 16.86 -0.58 -1.58
N ILE A 8 18.16 -0.64 -1.25
CA ILE A 8 19.23 -0.61 -2.25
C ILE A 8 19.15 -1.82 -3.20
N ALA A 9 18.79 -2.98 -2.68
CA ALA A 9 18.61 -4.17 -3.52
C ALA A 9 17.44 -4.05 -4.51
N VAL A 10 16.41 -3.26 -4.17
CA VAL A 10 15.24 -3.00 -5.03
C VAL A 10 15.53 -1.90 -6.05
N TYR A 11 16.04 -0.75 -5.59
CA TYR A 11 16.19 0.44 -6.43
C TYR A 11 17.56 0.55 -7.13
N GLY A 12 18.55 -0.19 -6.67
CA GLY A 12 19.95 0.04 -7.01
C GLY A 12 20.58 1.15 -6.19
N ALA A 13 21.90 1.09 -5.99
CA ALA A 13 22.60 2.03 -5.10
C ALA A 13 22.56 3.48 -5.58
N GLU A 14 22.66 3.72 -6.88
CA GLU A 14 22.65 5.07 -7.47
C GLU A 14 21.28 5.72 -7.35
N THR A 15 20.23 5.00 -7.73
CA THR A 15 18.83 5.48 -7.60
C THR A 15 18.48 5.72 -6.13
N TYR A 16 18.86 4.79 -5.24
CA TYR A 16 18.66 4.95 -3.80
C TYR A 16 19.31 6.24 -3.28
N ALA A 17 20.58 6.49 -3.63
CA ALA A 17 21.28 7.68 -3.19
C ALA A 17 20.65 8.97 -3.74
N SER A 18 20.16 8.94 -4.99
CA SER A 18 19.45 10.07 -5.60
C SER A 18 18.11 10.37 -4.91
N LEU A 19 17.35 9.32 -4.52
CA LEU A 19 16.02 9.49 -3.91
C LEU A 19 16.08 9.87 -2.44
N TYR A 20 16.99 9.27 -1.67
CA TYR A 20 17.00 9.36 -0.21
C TYR A 20 18.18 10.14 0.37
N GLY A 21 19.24 10.36 -0.41
CA GLY A 21 20.45 11.01 0.06
C GLY A 21 21.08 10.29 1.26
N GLU A 22 21.63 11.07 2.20
CA GLU A 22 22.18 10.56 3.45
C GLU A 22 21.10 10.44 4.52
N ILE A 23 20.85 9.21 5.00
CA ILE A 23 19.92 8.98 6.11
C ILE A 23 20.65 9.18 7.43
N LEU A 24 20.33 10.28 8.10
CA LEU A 24 20.89 10.58 9.42
C LEU A 24 20.25 9.68 10.50
N PRO A 25 21.04 9.06 11.39
CA PRO A 25 20.52 8.25 12.47
C PRO A 25 19.78 9.11 13.49
N ILE A 26 18.70 8.58 14.05
CA ILE A 26 18.00 9.17 15.18
C ILE A 26 18.62 8.62 16.47
N ASP A 27 18.89 9.50 17.47
CA ASP A 27 19.36 9.08 18.79
C ASP A 27 18.37 8.07 19.39
N ALA A 28 18.90 6.92 19.85
CA ALA A 28 18.11 5.86 20.45
C ALA A 28 17.26 6.32 21.66
N ALA A 29 17.71 7.32 22.40
CA ALA A 29 16.96 7.93 23.49
C ALA A 29 15.67 8.64 23.03
N ARG A 30 15.56 8.96 21.76
CA ARG A 30 14.38 9.60 21.14
C ARG A 30 13.45 8.58 20.44
N VAL A 31 13.79 7.31 20.45
CA VAL A 31 13.01 6.24 19.80
C VAL A 31 12.17 5.52 20.85
N VAL A 32 10.87 5.47 20.62
CA VAL A 32 9.95 4.65 21.41
C VAL A 32 9.41 3.55 20.53
N ALA A 33 9.72 2.29 20.88
CA ALA A 33 9.13 1.15 20.20
C ALA A 33 7.63 1.07 20.55
N SER A 34 6.79 1.08 19.57
CA SER A 34 5.34 0.99 19.76
C SER A 34 4.87 -0.46 19.92
N SER A 35 3.77 -0.63 20.64
CA SER A 35 3.05 -1.90 20.79
C SER A 35 1.62 -1.75 20.27
N PRO A 36 0.97 -2.81 19.75
CA PRO A 36 -0.43 -2.78 19.34
C PRO A 36 -1.33 -2.31 20.47
N GLY A 37 -2.23 -1.37 20.21
CA GLY A 37 -3.13 -0.77 21.20
C GLY A 37 -2.46 0.24 22.14
N GLN A 38 -1.20 0.58 21.92
CA GLN A 38 -0.53 1.59 22.71
C GLN A 38 -1.10 2.98 22.41
N HIS A 39 -1.32 3.76 23.50
CA HIS A 39 -1.78 5.13 23.42
C HIS A 39 -0.63 6.11 23.67
N PHE A 40 -0.60 7.17 22.89
CA PHE A 40 0.29 8.31 23.08
C PHE A 40 -0.51 9.59 23.22
N SER A 41 0.04 10.57 23.91
CA SER A 41 -0.48 11.93 23.89
C SER A 41 0.45 12.83 23.09
N LEU A 42 -0.08 13.50 22.07
CA LEU A 42 0.62 14.51 21.30
C LEU A 42 -0.15 15.82 21.40
N ALA A 43 0.43 16.83 22.08
CA ALA A 43 -0.22 18.13 22.29
C ALA A 43 -1.65 18.01 22.85
N GLY A 44 -1.87 17.10 23.79
CA GLY A 44 -3.18 16.82 24.40
C GLY A 44 -4.13 15.94 23.57
N ARG A 45 -3.72 15.49 22.39
CA ARG A 45 -4.49 14.55 21.55
C ARG A 45 -4.12 13.11 21.87
N GLY A 46 -5.12 12.28 22.13
CA GLY A 46 -4.94 10.84 22.32
C GLY A 46 -4.78 10.13 20.96
N LEU A 47 -3.64 9.50 20.76
CA LEU A 47 -3.34 8.72 19.55
C LEU A 47 -3.20 7.26 19.93
N GLU A 48 -3.79 6.36 19.17
CA GLU A 48 -3.72 4.91 19.34
C GLU A 48 -2.95 4.27 18.19
N ILE A 49 -2.04 3.37 18.50
CA ILE A 49 -1.26 2.63 17.52
C ILE A 49 -1.94 1.30 17.20
N LEU A 50 -2.19 1.06 15.92
CA LEU A 50 -2.63 -0.22 15.38
C LEU A 50 -1.45 -0.88 14.66
N HIS A 51 -1.16 -2.13 14.97
CA HIS A 51 -0.28 -2.93 14.13
C HIS A 51 -1.08 -3.42 12.91
N THR A 52 -0.67 -3.02 11.72
CA THR A 52 -1.37 -3.26 10.45
C THR A 52 -0.46 -3.94 9.42
N PRO A 53 -0.04 -5.21 9.69
CA PRO A 53 0.80 -5.95 8.75
C PRO A 53 0.05 -6.28 7.45
N GLY A 54 0.80 -6.72 6.46
CA GLY A 54 0.28 -7.15 5.15
C GLY A 54 0.93 -6.42 3.99
N HIS A 55 1.07 -5.08 4.09
CA HIS A 55 1.99 -4.34 3.23
C HIS A 55 3.44 -4.60 3.66
N ALA A 56 3.73 -4.44 4.95
CA ALA A 56 5.01 -4.78 5.57
C ALA A 56 4.79 -5.31 6.99
N LEU A 57 5.70 -6.17 7.49
CA LEU A 57 5.56 -6.78 8.82
C LEU A 57 5.56 -5.78 9.96
N HIS A 58 6.29 -4.67 9.82
CA HIS A 58 6.43 -3.61 10.84
C HIS A 58 5.41 -2.49 10.69
N HIS A 59 4.46 -2.63 9.74
CA HIS A 59 3.53 -1.56 9.40
C HIS A 59 2.58 -1.25 10.55
N GLN A 60 2.29 0.03 10.74
CA GLN A 60 1.35 0.52 11.74
C GLN A 60 0.48 1.65 11.18
N ALA A 61 -0.74 1.75 11.70
CA ALA A 61 -1.62 2.90 11.52
C ALA A 61 -1.76 3.65 12.85
N ILE A 62 -2.09 4.94 12.79
CA ILE A 62 -2.27 5.80 13.96
C ILE A 62 -3.67 6.39 13.94
N PHE A 63 -4.48 6.05 14.93
CA PHE A 63 -5.82 6.59 15.07
C PHE A 63 -5.85 7.76 16.07
N ASP A 64 -6.39 8.89 15.64
CA ASP A 64 -6.58 10.07 16.45
C ASP A 64 -8.02 10.09 16.99
N HIS A 65 -8.15 9.85 18.28
CA HIS A 65 -9.45 9.80 18.95
C HIS A 65 -10.19 11.13 18.93
N HIS A 66 -9.48 12.26 18.84
CA HIS A 66 -10.10 13.58 18.82
C HIS A 66 -10.79 13.90 17.51
N SER A 67 -10.12 13.71 16.39
CA SER A 67 -10.68 13.96 15.06
C SER A 67 -11.38 12.74 14.46
N ARG A 68 -11.22 11.56 15.07
CA ARG A 68 -11.59 10.27 14.48
C ARG A 68 -10.96 10.04 13.12
N GLY A 69 -9.81 10.66 12.89
CA GLY A 69 -8.99 10.45 11.70
C GLY A 69 -7.98 9.34 11.91
N ILE A 70 -7.61 8.64 10.84
CA ILE A 70 -6.60 7.59 10.90
C ILE A 70 -5.49 7.81 9.87
N PHE A 71 -4.25 7.81 10.32
CA PHE A 71 -3.07 7.79 9.45
C PHE A 71 -2.76 6.34 9.11
N THR A 72 -3.00 5.97 7.86
CA THR A 72 -3.04 4.56 7.47
C THR A 72 -1.71 4.01 6.99
N GLY A 73 -0.71 4.88 6.77
CA GLY A 73 0.45 4.47 6.00
C GLY A 73 0.00 3.88 4.66
N ASP A 74 0.63 2.78 4.24
CA ASP A 74 0.35 2.14 2.95
C ASP A 74 -0.66 0.98 3.05
N THR A 75 -1.13 0.66 4.27
CA THR A 75 -2.11 -0.42 4.48
C THR A 75 -3.44 -0.15 3.76
N PHE A 76 -3.86 1.11 3.69
CA PHE A 76 -5.11 1.50 3.01
C PHE A 76 -4.88 1.91 1.55
N GLY A 77 -3.71 1.56 0.98
CA GLY A 77 -3.36 1.80 -0.41
C GLY A 77 -2.87 3.23 -0.68
N LEU A 78 -2.92 3.60 -1.94
CA LEU A 78 -2.61 4.93 -2.46
C LEU A 78 -3.80 5.49 -3.23
N SER A 79 -3.87 6.83 -3.39
CA SER A 79 -5.02 7.49 -4.02
C SER A 79 -4.57 8.71 -4.81
N TYR A 80 -4.40 8.55 -6.11
CA TYR A 80 -4.08 9.66 -7.02
C TYR A 80 -5.26 10.61 -7.16
N ARG A 81 -5.03 11.90 -6.98
CA ARG A 81 -6.08 12.93 -7.13
C ARG A 81 -6.59 13.03 -8.57
N GLU A 82 -5.76 12.68 -9.53
CA GLU A 82 -6.09 12.63 -10.96
C GLU A 82 -7.22 11.62 -11.26
N PHE A 83 -7.41 10.64 -10.39
CA PHE A 83 -8.50 9.65 -10.52
C PHE A 83 -9.77 10.06 -9.78
N ASP A 84 -9.80 11.17 -9.05
CA ASP A 84 -10.99 11.62 -8.33
C ASP A 84 -12.12 11.97 -9.30
N VAL A 85 -13.32 11.48 -9.00
CA VAL A 85 -14.53 11.74 -9.80
C VAL A 85 -15.64 12.22 -8.88
N ASP A 86 -16.16 13.41 -9.14
CA ASP A 86 -17.27 14.01 -8.38
C ASP A 86 -17.01 13.99 -6.85
N GLY A 87 -15.78 14.28 -6.44
CA GLY A 87 -15.36 14.29 -5.04
C GLY A 87 -15.19 12.90 -4.41
N ARG A 88 -15.30 11.83 -5.20
CA ARG A 88 -15.02 10.46 -4.74
C ARG A 88 -13.60 10.07 -5.10
N ALA A 89 -12.85 9.64 -4.11
CA ALA A 89 -11.51 9.12 -4.31
C ALA A 89 -11.54 7.66 -4.78
N LEU A 90 -10.57 7.28 -5.61
CA LEU A 90 -10.20 5.91 -5.90
C LEU A 90 -8.98 5.55 -5.05
N ALA A 91 -9.01 4.41 -4.37
CA ALA A 91 -7.84 3.83 -3.72
C ALA A 91 -7.44 2.53 -4.42
N LEU A 92 -6.12 2.35 -4.56
CA LEU A 92 -5.52 1.17 -5.18
C LEU A 92 -4.58 0.49 -4.18
N PRO A 93 -4.57 -0.85 -4.07
CA PRO A 93 -3.65 -1.55 -3.18
C PRO A 93 -2.20 -1.34 -3.62
N THR A 94 -1.31 -1.30 -2.63
CA THR A 94 0.13 -1.30 -2.86
C THR A 94 0.79 -2.47 -2.14
N THR A 95 1.75 -3.10 -2.80
CA THR A 95 2.51 -4.22 -2.24
C THR A 95 3.95 -3.80 -2.02
N THR A 96 4.60 -4.36 -0.99
CA THR A 96 6.06 -4.27 -0.93
C THR A 96 6.69 -5.48 -1.62
N PRO A 97 7.81 -5.31 -2.32
CA PRO A 97 8.46 -6.43 -2.99
C PRO A 97 8.86 -7.58 -2.07
N THR A 98 9.07 -7.35 -0.77
CA THR A 98 9.66 -8.37 0.12
C THR A 98 8.73 -8.93 1.19
N GLN A 99 7.65 -8.26 1.56
CA GLN A 99 6.87 -8.61 2.76
C GLN A 99 5.35 -8.67 2.54
N PHE A 100 4.88 -8.49 1.32
CA PHE A 100 3.46 -8.52 1.01
C PHE A 100 2.80 -9.82 1.47
N ASP A 101 1.69 -9.68 2.20
CA ASP A 101 0.81 -10.77 2.63
C ASP A 101 -0.65 -10.31 2.47
N PRO A 102 -1.38 -10.83 1.48
CA PRO A 102 -2.72 -10.37 1.16
C PRO A 102 -3.73 -10.65 2.28
N ASP A 103 -3.61 -11.78 2.98
CA ASP A 103 -4.55 -12.15 4.04
C ASP A 103 -4.40 -11.19 5.23
N GLN A 104 -3.15 -10.91 5.65
CA GLN A 104 -2.87 -9.94 6.70
C GLN A 104 -3.25 -8.51 6.30
N LEU A 105 -3.10 -8.14 5.01
CA LEU A 105 -3.48 -6.81 4.53
C LEU A 105 -4.99 -6.60 4.62
N VAL A 106 -5.78 -7.58 4.18
CA VAL A 106 -7.25 -7.56 4.31
C VAL A 106 -7.67 -7.46 5.77
N ASP A 107 -7.08 -8.27 6.66
CA ASP A 107 -7.38 -8.20 8.10
C ASP A 107 -7.00 -6.85 8.71
N SER A 108 -5.94 -6.22 8.23
CA SER A 108 -5.52 -4.89 8.67
C SER A 108 -6.49 -3.80 8.21
N ILE A 109 -6.99 -3.89 6.97
CA ILE A 109 -8.05 -3.00 6.45
C ILE A 109 -9.31 -3.11 7.31
N ARG A 110 -9.74 -4.34 7.62
CA ARG A 110 -10.93 -4.58 8.48
C ARG A 110 -10.76 -4.02 9.88
N ARG A 111 -9.58 -4.17 10.49
CA ARG A 111 -9.26 -3.58 11.79
C ARG A 111 -9.30 -2.06 11.78
N ILE A 112 -8.83 -1.42 10.72
CA ILE A 112 -8.95 0.02 10.51
C ILE A 112 -10.43 0.42 10.47
N LEU A 113 -11.23 -0.26 9.65
CA LEU A 113 -12.66 0.05 9.51
C LEU A 113 -13.46 -0.17 10.80
N ALA A 114 -13.07 -1.15 11.63
CA ALA A 114 -13.74 -1.42 12.92
C ALA A 114 -13.67 -0.25 13.90
N LEU A 115 -12.68 0.64 13.78
CA LEU A 115 -12.61 1.90 14.55
C LEU A 115 -13.57 2.96 14.06
N GLN A 116 -14.25 2.74 12.94
CA GLN A 116 -15.18 3.68 12.30
C GLN A 116 -14.56 5.07 12.12
N PRO A 117 -13.39 5.21 11.50
CA PRO A 117 -12.78 6.50 11.27
C PRO A 117 -13.61 7.35 10.31
N GLN A 118 -13.61 8.67 10.52
CA GLN A 118 -14.33 9.63 9.67
C GLN A 118 -13.52 10.02 8.43
N ALA A 119 -12.18 9.93 8.52
CA ALA A 119 -11.26 10.18 7.42
C ALA A 119 -10.02 9.30 7.57
N ALA A 120 -9.43 8.90 6.45
CA ALA A 120 -8.12 8.29 6.39
C ALA A 120 -7.12 9.24 5.71
N TYR A 121 -5.93 9.34 6.29
CA TYR A 121 -4.81 10.10 5.76
C TYR A 121 -3.77 9.12 5.22
N PHE A 122 -3.68 9.04 3.92
CA PHE A 122 -2.77 8.14 3.22
C PHE A 122 -1.35 8.72 3.19
N THR A 123 -0.35 7.88 3.19
CA THR A 123 1.03 8.31 2.91
C THR A 123 1.13 8.92 1.52
N HIS A 124 0.43 8.32 0.56
CA HIS A 124 0.40 8.74 -0.82
C HIS A 124 -0.96 9.38 -1.15
N TYR A 125 -0.94 10.72 -1.23
CA TYR A 125 -1.98 11.61 -1.78
C TYR A 125 -3.18 11.94 -0.87
N GLY A 126 -2.93 12.01 0.43
CA GLY A 126 -3.73 12.86 1.32
C GLY A 126 -4.99 12.23 1.93
N GLU A 127 -5.98 13.07 2.20
CA GLU A 127 -7.21 12.70 2.90
C GLU A 127 -8.20 12.03 1.96
N VAL A 128 -8.79 10.92 2.43
CA VAL A 128 -9.94 10.28 1.79
C VAL A 128 -11.06 10.05 2.80
N ARG A 129 -12.28 9.99 2.30
CA ARG A 129 -13.51 9.70 3.04
C ARG A 129 -14.25 8.54 2.38
N ASP A 130 -15.42 8.14 2.90
CA ASP A 130 -16.18 6.98 2.41
C ASP A 130 -15.37 5.67 2.55
N LEU A 131 -14.77 5.51 3.72
CA LEU A 131 -13.80 4.46 4.00
C LEU A 131 -14.39 3.04 3.91
N VAL A 132 -15.69 2.90 4.14
CA VAL A 132 -16.39 1.60 4.02
C VAL A 132 -16.37 1.13 2.56
N ARG A 133 -16.71 2.00 1.62
CA ARG A 133 -16.65 1.69 0.18
C ARG A 133 -15.20 1.42 -0.25
N ILE A 134 -14.29 2.33 0.13
CA ILE A 134 -12.86 2.19 -0.23
C ILE A 134 -12.30 0.87 0.32
N GLY A 135 -12.59 0.51 1.56
CA GLY A 135 -12.12 -0.75 2.12
C GLY A 135 -12.67 -1.98 1.39
N ALA A 136 -13.96 -1.99 1.04
CA ALA A 136 -14.55 -3.06 0.23
C ALA A 136 -13.92 -3.16 -1.17
N ASP A 137 -13.64 -2.01 -1.81
CA ASP A 137 -12.94 -1.96 -3.10
C ASP A 137 -11.51 -2.50 -2.98
N LEU A 138 -10.77 -2.12 -1.93
CA LEU A 138 -9.42 -2.62 -1.68
C LEU A 138 -9.40 -4.14 -1.43
N GLU A 139 -10.31 -4.67 -0.61
CA GLU A 139 -10.40 -6.12 -0.38
C GLU A 139 -10.62 -6.89 -1.70
N ARG A 140 -11.54 -6.41 -2.54
CA ARG A 140 -11.81 -7.00 -3.85
C ARG A 140 -10.58 -6.92 -4.78
N GLN A 141 -9.92 -5.77 -4.82
CA GLN A 141 -8.73 -5.55 -5.66
C GLN A 141 -7.54 -6.41 -5.20
N ILE A 142 -7.34 -6.57 -3.89
CA ILE A 142 -6.31 -7.48 -3.33
C ILE A 142 -6.60 -8.92 -3.77
N GLY A 143 -7.86 -9.35 -3.72
CA GLY A 143 -8.27 -10.66 -4.22
C GLY A 143 -7.94 -10.85 -5.71
N GLU A 144 -8.12 -9.81 -6.52
CA GLU A 144 -7.80 -9.85 -7.94
C GLU A 144 -6.28 -9.89 -8.19
N TYR A 145 -5.48 -9.14 -7.43
CA TYR A 145 -4.02 -9.22 -7.47
C TYR A 145 -3.54 -10.65 -7.22
N VAL A 146 -4.11 -11.29 -6.19
CA VAL A 146 -3.81 -12.70 -5.86
C VAL A 146 -4.21 -13.63 -6.99
N ARG A 147 -5.38 -13.43 -7.60
CA ARG A 147 -5.87 -14.23 -8.72
C ARG A 147 -4.93 -14.11 -9.93
N ILE A 148 -4.56 -12.88 -10.31
CA ILE A 148 -3.61 -12.60 -11.40
C ILE A 148 -2.29 -13.32 -11.14
N ALA A 149 -1.71 -13.14 -9.95
CA ALA A 149 -0.45 -13.78 -9.62
C ALA A 149 -0.52 -15.31 -9.71
N ARG A 150 -1.57 -15.93 -9.16
CA ARG A 150 -1.77 -17.39 -9.18
C ARG A 150 -1.97 -17.96 -10.57
N SER A 151 -2.62 -17.23 -11.49
CA SER A 151 -2.85 -17.70 -12.86
C SER A 151 -1.55 -17.88 -13.65
N HIS A 152 -0.48 -17.19 -13.25
CA HIS A 152 0.83 -17.26 -13.89
C HIS A 152 1.89 -18.01 -13.06
N ALA A 153 1.50 -18.68 -11.97
CA ALA A 153 2.42 -19.34 -11.04
C ALA A 153 3.19 -20.53 -11.65
N ALA A 154 2.70 -21.11 -12.74
CA ALA A 154 3.35 -22.23 -13.43
C ALA A 154 4.41 -21.79 -14.47
N LEU A 155 4.48 -20.50 -14.80
CA LEU A 155 5.46 -19.96 -15.74
C LEU A 155 6.85 -19.84 -15.09
N ASP A 156 7.88 -19.75 -15.92
CA ASP A 156 9.21 -19.32 -15.47
C ASP A 156 9.16 -17.86 -14.96
N ALA A 157 10.19 -17.46 -14.24
CA ALA A 157 10.19 -16.17 -13.52
C ALA A 157 10.02 -14.95 -14.46
N GLU A 158 10.66 -14.96 -15.62
CA GLU A 158 10.58 -13.83 -16.57
C GLU A 158 9.24 -13.78 -17.27
N SER A 159 8.75 -14.93 -17.75
CA SER A 159 7.41 -15.04 -18.36
C SER A 159 6.30 -14.68 -17.36
N ALA A 160 6.42 -15.12 -16.10
CA ALA A 160 5.47 -14.77 -15.05
C ALA A 160 5.48 -13.26 -14.76
N ARG A 161 6.66 -12.62 -14.70
CA ARG A 161 6.82 -11.18 -14.52
C ARG A 161 6.06 -10.41 -15.60
N GLN A 162 6.32 -10.74 -16.85
CA GLN A 162 5.71 -10.05 -17.99
C GLN A 162 4.18 -10.24 -18.01
N ALA A 163 3.71 -11.46 -17.76
CA ALA A 163 2.27 -11.75 -17.76
C ALA A 163 1.54 -11.07 -16.60
N ILE A 164 2.07 -11.13 -15.38
CA ILE A 164 1.49 -10.45 -14.21
C ILE A 164 1.47 -8.94 -14.45
N ARG A 165 2.57 -8.34 -14.94
CA ARG A 165 2.63 -6.90 -15.25
C ARG A 165 1.55 -6.49 -16.25
N THR A 166 1.36 -7.27 -17.30
CA THR A 166 0.36 -7.00 -18.34
C THR A 166 -1.06 -7.06 -17.78
N ASP A 167 -1.39 -8.13 -17.08
CA ASP A 167 -2.73 -8.33 -16.52
C ASP A 167 -3.05 -7.33 -15.42
N LEU A 168 -2.06 -7.00 -14.58
CA LEU A 168 -2.21 -6.01 -13.52
C LEU A 168 -2.45 -4.61 -14.10
N ALA A 169 -1.70 -4.20 -15.12
CA ALA A 169 -1.91 -2.93 -15.80
C ALA A 169 -3.30 -2.85 -16.44
N ALA A 170 -3.76 -3.93 -17.09
CA ALA A 170 -5.10 -4.01 -17.66
C ALA A 170 -6.18 -3.90 -16.56
N PHE A 171 -6.03 -4.62 -15.47
CA PHE A 171 -6.94 -4.59 -14.34
C PHE A 171 -7.03 -3.18 -13.72
N LEU A 172 -5.91 -2.53 -13.48
CA LEU A 172 -5.89 -1.18 -12.88
C LEU A 172 -6.53 -0.13 -13.80
N ARG A 173 -6.30 -0.22 -15.12
CA ARG A 173 -7.02 0.63 -16.09
C ARG A 173 -8.54 0.42 -16.03
N ASP A 174 -8.98 -0.82 -15.87
CA ASP A 174 -10.40 -1.13 -15.74
C ASP A 174 -10.99 -0.61 -14.43
N GLU A 175 -10.23 -0.64 -13.32
CA GLU A 175 -10.64 -0.02 -12.05
C GLU A 175 -10.81 1.49 -12.17
N VAL A 176 -9.85 2.18 -12.77
CA VAL A 176 -9.92 3.63 -13.01
C VAL A 176 -11.14 3.97 -13.88
N ARG A 177 -11.38 3.19 -14.95
CA ARG A 177 -12.56 3.35 -15.82
C ARG A 177 -13.87 3.07 -15.08
N ARG A 178 -13.93 2.00 -14.29
CA ARG A 178 -15.10 1.63 -13.47
C ARG A 178 -15.44 2.71 -12.44
N HIS A 179 -14.43 3.36 -11.90
CA HIS A 179 -14.60 4.50 -10.99
C HIS A 179 -15.23 5.72 -11.69
N GLY A 180 -15.15 5.78 -13.01
CA GLY A 180 -15.73 6.84 -13.84
C GLY A 180 -14.71 7.91 -14.27
N CYS A 181 -13.42 7.69 -14.01
CA CYS A 181 -12.37 8.61 -14.45
C CYS A 181 -12.29 8.65 -15.98
N ARG A 182 -12.06 9.85 -16.53
CA ARG A 182 -12.08 10.11 -17.97
C ARG A 182 -10.70 10.23 -18.60
N LEU A 183 -9.63 10.01 -17.84
CA LEU A 183 -8.28 9.97 -18.37
C LEU A 183 -8.16 8.89 -19.45
N SER A 184 -7.38 9.18 -20.48
CA SER A 184 -7.04 8.19 -21.52
C SER A 184 -6.23 7.04 -20.93
N GLY A 185 -6.22 5.89 -21.60
CA GLY A 185 -5.40 4.75 -21.16
C GLY A 185 -3.91 5.08 -21.04
N ALA A 186 -3.38 5.92 -21.94
CA ALA A 186 -1.98 6.34 -21.90
C ALA A 186 -1.66 7.22 -20.67
N GLU A 187 -2.57 8.11 -20.28
CA GLU A 187 -2.41 8.93 -19.06
C GLU A 187 -2.46 8.05 -17.81
N VAL A 188 -3.39 7.10 -17.75
CA VAL A 188 -3.47 6.13 -16.63
C VAL A 188 -2.22 5.28 -16.54
N ASP A 189 -1.74 4.77 -17.68
CA ASP A 189 -0.51 3.97 -17.73
C ASP A 189 0.70 4.77 -17.25
N GLY A 190 0.83 6.03 -17.67
CA GLY A 190 1.92 6.91 -17.23
C GLY A 190 1.90 7.17 -15.72
N LEU A 191 0.72 7.37 -15.13
CA LEU A 191 0.57 7.57 -13.69
C LEU A 191 0.88 6.31 -12.89
N LEU A 192 0.50 5.14 -13.40
CA LEU A 192 0.60 3.86 -12.66
C LEU A 192 1.81 3.01 -13.04
N GLU A 193 2.71 3.48 -13.89
CA GLU A 193 3.85 2.67 -14.38
C GLU A 193 4.70 2.11 -13.25
N ASN A 194 5.06 2.96 -12.29
CA ASN A 194 5.86 2.56 -11.13
C ASN A 194 5.09 1.62 -10.20
N ASP A 195 3.79 1.88 -9.98
CA ASP A 195 2.96 1.04 -9.12
C ASP A 195 2.76 -0.35 -9.70
N VAL A 196 2.53 -0.44 -11.01
CA VAL A 196 2.43 -1.72 -11.72
C VAL A 196 3.74 -2.51 -11.58
N ALA A 197 4.89 -1.85 -11.73
CA ALA A 197 6.19 -2.51 -11.60
C ALA A 197 6.41 -3.02 -10.16
N LEU A 198 6.25 -2.17 -9.15
CA LEU A 198 6.44 -2.52 -7.74
C LEU A 198 5.44 -3.59 -7.28
N ASN A 199 4.18 -3.49 -7.66
CA ASN A 199 3.17 -4.48 -7.32
C ASN A 199 3.44 -5.83 -8.00
N THR A 200 3.94 -5.83 -9.25
CA THR A 200 4.38 -7.05 -9.93
C THR A 200 5.48 -7.75 -9.14
N ASP A 201 6.49 -7.00 -8.70
CA ASP A 201 7.59 -7.54 -7.91
C ASP A 201 7.13 -8.10 -6.57
N GLY A 202 6.26 -7.39 -5.87
CA GLY A 202 5.66 -7.85 -4.63
C GLY A 202 4.88 -9.15 -4.78
N LEU A 203 4.09 -9.28 -5.85
CA LEU A 203 3.33 -10.49 -6.16
C LEU A 203 4.23 -11.67 -6.51
N LEU A 204 5.30 -11.46 -7.26
CA LEU A 204 6.28 -12.51 -7.59
C LEU A 204 6.98 -13.04 -6.34
N VAL A 205 7.43 -12.16 -5.46
CA VAL A 205 8.07 -12.58 -4.20
C VAL A 205 7.06 -13.31 -3.29
N TRP A 206 5.83 -12.84 -3.22
CA TRP A 206 4.77 -13.54 -2.48
C TRP A 206 4.53 -14.96 -3.02
N LEU A 207 4.44 -15.13 -4.35
CA LEU A 207 4.30 -16.46 -4.97
C LEU A 207 5.48 -17.37 -4.65
N SER A 208 6.71 -16.87 -4.70
CA SER A 208 7.92 -17.67 -4.45
C SER A 208 7.95 -18.23 -3.03
N ARG A 209 7.52 -17.44 -2.03
CA ARG A 209 7.45 -17.88 -0.62
C ARG A 209 6.41 -18.97 -0.35
N ARG A 210 5.41 -19.12 -1.23
CA ARG A 210 4.38 -20.17 -1.08
C ARG A 210 4.76 -21.50 -1.74
N LYS A 211 5.82 -21.52 -2.54
CA LYS A 211 6.36 -22.74 -3.16
C LYS A 211 7.42 -23.42 -2.29
N SER A 212 7.90 -22.72 -1.25
CA SER A 212 8.87 -23.20 -0.26
C SER A 212 8.15 -23.81 0.94
#